data_6907303db12564798584164eba3e48d9
#
_entry.id   6907303db12564798584164eba3e48d9
#
_cell.length_a   1.000
_cell.length_b   1.000
_cell.length_c   1.000
_cell.angle_alpha   90.00
_cell.angle_beta   90.00
_cell.angle_gamma   90.00
#
_symmetry.space_group_name_H-M   'P 1'
#
loop_
_entity.id
_entity.type
_entity.pdbx_description
1 polymer ?
#
loop_
_entity_poly.entity_id
_entity_poly.type
_entity_poly.pdbx_seq_one_letter_code
_entity_poly.pdbx_strand_id
1 'polypeptide(L)'
;MPEYVKNPEAVAQLAPEQYRVTQQDGTERAFANEYWDNKEPGIYVDVVSGEPLFASVDKYDSGTGWPSFTKVIDASNVVERRDASHGMLRTEVRSAHGDSHLGHLFPDGPRSAGGLRYCINSASLRFIHRDDLEREGYGAYAGLFGAT
;
A
#
# COMPACT_ATOMS: atom_id res chain seq x y z
N MET A 1 -8.25 13.61 -15.22
CA MET A 1 -7.50 12.56 -14.49
C MET A 1 -6.49 13.24 -13.58
N PRO A 2 -6.54 12.97 -12.31
CA PRO A 2 -5.50 13.49 -11.43
C PRO A 2 -4.15 12.85 -11.78
N GLU A 3 -3.14 13.68 -11.83
CA GLU A 3 -1.79 13.19 -11.99
C GLU A 3 -1.17 12.99 -10.61
N TYR A 4 -0.63 11.82 -10.37
CA TYR A 4 0.03 11.51 -9.13
C TYR A 4 1.52 11.77 -9.29
N VAL A 5 2.10 12.51 -8.34
CA VAL A 5 3.51 12.87 -8.37
C VAL A 5 4.09 12.79 -6.97
N LYS A 6 5.41 12.70 -6.89
CA LYS A 6 6.12 12.82 -5.62
C LYS A 6 6.16 14.30 -5.24
N ASN A 7 5.24 14.70 -4.39
CA ASN A 7 5.10 16.10 -3.97
C ASN A 7 6.10 16.40 -2.85
N PRO A 8 7.08 17.31 -3.07
CA PRO A 8 8.07 17.65 -2.03
C PRO A 8 7.44 18.19 -0.74
N GLU A 9 6.33 18.90 -0.84
CA GLU A 9 5.64 19.41 0.35
C GLU A 9 5.04 18.27 1.17
N ALA A 10 4.48 17.26 0.52
CA ALA A 10 3.95 16.09 1.21
C ALA A 10 5.07 15.32 1.91
N VAL A 11 6.23 15.17 1.23
CA VAL A 11 7.40 14.52 1.84
C VAL A 11 7.86 15.29 3.08
N ALA A 12 7.88 16.62 3.01
CA ALA A 12 8.31 17.45 4.13
C ALA A 12 7.37 17.35 5.34
N GLN A 13 6.11 16.98 5.13
CA GLN A 13 5.12 16.87 6.18
C GLN A 13 4.99 15.47 6.78
N LEU A 14 5.74 14.49 6.27
CA LEU A 14 5.67 13.13 6.78
C LEU A 14 6.13 13.07 8.24
N ALA A 15 5.46 12.22 9.03
CA ALA A 15 5.95 11.86 10.36
C ALA A 15 7.29 11.12 10.21
N PRO A 16 8.15 11.11 11.26
CA PRO A 16 9.47 10.47 11.15
C PRO A 16 9.42 9.02 10.67
N GLU A 17 8.45 8.22 11.14
CA GLU A 17 8.34 6.83 10.70
C GLU A 17 7.91 6.73 9.24
N GLN A 18 7.01 7.59 8.79
CA GLN A 18 6.58 7.62 7.40
C GLN A 18 7.76 7.99 6.48
N TYR A 19 8.57 8.96 6.89
CA TYR A 19 9.75 9.35 6.14
C TYR A 19 10.77 8.21 6.06
N ARG A 20 11.05 7.57 7.19
CA ARG A 20 12.01 6.46 7.24
C ARG A 20 11.58 5.31 6.33
N VAL A 21 10.29 4.97 6.34
CA VAL A 21 9.78 3.86 5.54
C VAL A 21 9.75 4.21 4.05
N THR A 22 9.16 5.36 3.69
CA THR A 22 8.94 5.69 2.27
C THR A 22 10.19 6.21 1.57
N GLN A 23 11.05 6.94 2.27
CA GLN A 23 12.19 7.62 1.68
C GLN A 23 13.53 6.94 1.96
N GLN A 24 13.60 6.12 2.99
CA GLN A 24 14.85 5.45 3.40
C GLN A 24 14.71 3.93 3.39
N ASP A 25 13.69 3.41 2.72
CA ASP A 25 13.45 1.99 2.53
C ASP A 25 13.33 1.22 3.86
N GLY A 26 12.80 1.89 4.89
CA GLY A 26 12.64 1.29 6.20
C GLY A 26 11.51 0.28 6.25
N THR A 27 11.51 -0.54 7.30
CA THR A 27 10.44 -1.49 7.58
C THR A 27 9.95 -1.23 9.01
N GLU A 28 8.64 -1.06 9.16
CA GLU A 28 8.06 -0.87 10.48
C GLU A 28 7.92 -2.20 11.22
N ARG A 29 7.64 -2.13 12.53
CA ARG A 29 7.55 -3.32 13.36
C ARG A 29 6.28 -4.10 13.07
N ALA A 30 6.41 -5.43 13.02
CA ALA A 30 5.27 -6.33 12.88
C ALA A 30 4.34 -6.19 14.09
N PHE A 31 3.03 -6.23 13.84
CA PHE A 31 1.96 -6.11 14.86
C PHE A 31 1.98 -4.79 15.64
N ALA A 32 2.78 -3.81 15.20
CA ALA A 32 2.92 -2.51 15.84
C ALA A 32 2.88 -1.40 14.79
N ASN A 33 1.91 -1.46 13.88
CA ASN A 33 1.71 -0.48 12.83
C ASN A 33 0.20 -0.26 12.63
N GLU A 34 -0.16 0.80 11.96
CA GLU A 34 -1.52 1.34 11.99
C GLU A 34 -2.57 0.41 11.38
N TYR A 35 -2.24 -0.26 10.26
CA TYR A 35 -3.26 -0.94 9.46
C TYR A 35 -3.12 -2.46 9.41
N TRP A 36 -2.20 -3.07 10.16
CA TRP A 36 -1.98 -4.51 10.01
C TRP A 36 -3.27 -5.31 10.30
N ASP A 37 -4.11 -4.84 11.21
CA ASP A 37 -5.37 -5.49 11.58
C ASP A 37 -6.61 -4.66 11.21
N ASN A 38 -6.46 -3.66 10.35
CA ASN A 38 -7.60 -2.86 9.92
C ASN A 38 -8.48 -3.68 8.97
N LYS A 39 -9.77 -3.82 9.34
CA LYS A 39 -10.76 -4.59 8.57
C LYS A 39 -11.87 -3.73 8.01
N GLU A 40 -11.77 -2.42 8.13
CA GLU A 40 -12.75 -1.49 7.61
C GLU A 40 -12.73 -1.46 6.08
N PRO A 41 -13.90 -1.28 5.42
CA PRO A 41 -13.96 -1.22 3.97
C PRO A 41 -13.41 0.12 3.45
N GLY A 42 -12.50 0.05 2.51
CA GLY A 42 -11.90 1.25 1.93
C GLY A 42 -10.71 0.92 1.05
N ILE A 43 -9.98 1.95 0.67
CA ILE A 43 -8.78 1.81 -0.15
C ILE A 43 -7.58 2.38 0.59
N TYR A 44 -6.40 1.94 0.17
CA TYR A 44 -5.11 2.41 0.69
C TYR A 44 -4.38 3.12 -0.42
N VAL A 45 -4.01 4.37 -0.18
CA VAL A 45 -3.32 5.20 -1.16
C VAL A 45 -1.91 5.53 -0.66
N ASP A 46 -1.02 5.93 -1.58
CA ASP A 46 0.33 6.36 -1.22
C ASP A 46 0.24 7.61 -0.34
N VAL A 47 0.94 7.59 0.79
CA VAL A 47 0.92 8.72 1.73
C VAL A 47 1.57 9.97 1.13
N VAL A 48 2.42 9.82 0.12
CA VAL A 48 3.13 10.93 -0.53
C VAL A 48 2.34 11.46 -1.73
N SER A 49 1.96 10.59 -2.67
CA SER A 49 1.36 11.00 -3.94
C SER A 49 -0.16 10.95 -3.94
N GLY A 50 -0.76 10.11 -3.09
CA GLY A 50 -2.19 9.88 -3.09
C GLY A 50 -2.66 8.86 -4.12
N GLU A 51 -1.75 8.23 -4.88
CA GLU A 51 -2.17 7.24 -5.87
C GLU A 51 -2.77 6.01 -5.21
N PRO A 52 -3.90 5.49 -5.72
CA PRO A 52 -4.55 4.33 -5.12
C PRO A 52 -3.74 3.05 -5.38
N LEU A 53 -3.50 2.29 -4.33
CA LEU A 53 -2.61 1.13 -4.37
C LEU A 53 -3.32 -0.18 -4.09
N PHE A 54 -4.06 -0.26 -2.99
CA PHE A 54 -4.67 -1.51 -2.53
C PHE A 54 -6.10 -1.27 -2.02
N ALA A 55 -6.92 -2.30 -2.09
CA ALA A 55 -8.30 -2.25 -1.60
C ALA A 55 -8.49 -3.25 -0.45
N SER A 56 -9.39 -2.92 0.47
CA SER A 56 -9.70 -3.78 1.60
C SER A 56 -10.28 -5.14 1.17
N VAL A 57 -10.94 -5.18 0.01
CA VAL A 57 -11.50 -6.45 -0.52
C VAL A 57 -10.41 -7.46 -0.86
N ASP A 58 -9.18 -7.01 -1.06
CA ASP A 58 -8.03 -7.86 -1.36
C ASP A 58 -7.08 -8.02 -0.17
N LYS A 59 -7.43 -7.45 0.97
CA LYS A 59 -6.64 -7.54 2.20
C LYS A 59 -7.00 -8.81 2.96
N TYR A 60 -6.00 -9.46 3.53
CA TYR A 60 -6.24 -10.66 4.35
C TYR A 60 -5.25 -10.73 5.50
N ASP A 61 -5.57 -11.54 6.50
CA ASP A 61 -4.70 -11.78 7.65
C ASP A 61 -3.67 -12.83 7.28
N SER A 62 -2.44 -12.40 7.01
CA SER A 62 -1.35 -13.29 6.65
C SER A 62 -0.61 -13.86 7.86
N GLY A 63 -0.90 -13.35 9.07
CA GLY A 63 -0.19 -13.74 10.28
C GLY A 63 1.18 -13.10 10.42
N THR A 64 1.58 -12.22 9.49
CA THR A 64 2.94 -11.63 9.51
C THR A 64 3.05 -10.38 10.36
N GLY A 65 1.92 -9.72 10.67
CA GLY A 65 1.89 -8.48 11.43
C GLY A 65 2.04 -7.22 10.58
N TRP A 66 1.98 -7.34 9.25
CA TRP A 66 1.91 -6.22 8.31
C TRP A 66 0.68 -6.36 7.43
N PRO A 67 0.13 -5.23 6.93
CA PRO A 67 -0.96 -5.30 5.95
C PRO A 67 -0.56 -6.17 4.77
N SER A 68 -1.43 -7.10 4.40
CA SER A 68 -1.16 -8.04 3.32
C SER A 68 -2.31 -8.05 2.33
N PHE A 69 -1.99 -8.02 1.04
CA PHE A 69 -2.96 -7.92 -0.05
C PHE A 69 -2.65 -8.94 -1.12
N THR A 70 -3.69 -9.41 -1.80
CA THR A 70 -3.53 -10.41 -2.87
C THR A 70 -3.30 -9.77 -4.23
N LYS A 71 -3.65 -8.51 -4.41
CA LYS A 71 -3.44 -7.80 -5.68
C LYS A 71 -3.48 -6.28 -5.45
N VAL A 72 -3.09 -5.54 -6.49
CA VAL A 72 -3.14 -4.07 -6.51
C VAL A 72 -4.44 -3.61 -7.17
N ILE A 73 -4.85 -2.36 -6.88
CA ILE A 73 -6.03 -1.76 -7.52
C ILE A 73 -5.74 -1.48 -9.00
N ASP A 74 -4.60 -0.86 -9.28
CA ASP A 74 -4.22 -0.43 -10.62
C ASP A 74 -2.73 -0.70 -10.79
N ALA A 75 -2.40 -1.62 -11.68
CA ALA A 75 -1.01 -2.03 -11.90
C ALA A 75 -0.13 -0.86 -12.37
N SER A 76 -0.69 0.18 -12.97
CA SER A 76 0.09 1.34 -13.40
C SER A 76 0.59 2.20 -12.25
N ASN A 77 0.06 2.02 -11.04
CA ASN A 77 0.47 2.77 -9.85
C ASN A 77 1.55 2.06 -9.02
N VAL A 78 1.97 0.87 -9.44
CA VAL A 78 2.91 0.05 -8.66
C VAL A 78 4.01 -0.43 -9.56
N VAL A 79 5.26 -0.33 -9.10
CA VAL A 79 6.43 -0.88 -9.79
C VAL A 79 7.11 -1.88 -8.88
N GLU A 80 7.74 -2.89 -9.49
CA GLU A 80 8.50 -3.92 -8.80
C GLU A 80 9.97 -3.73 -9.11
N ARG A 81 10.80 -3.97 -8.11
CA ARG A 81 12.23 -3.78 -8.21
C ARG A 81 12.94 -4.91 -7.48
N ARG A 82 14.05 -5.41 -8.05
CA ARG A 82 14.83 -6.42 -7.39
C ARG A 82 15.54 -5.83 -6.17
N ASP A 83 15.45 -6.50 -5.03
CA ASP A 83 16.06 -6.07 -3.78
C ASP A 83 16.95 -7.19 -3.25
N ALA A 84 18.26 -6.93 -3.23
CA ALA A 84 19.26 -7.88 -2.76
C ALA A 84 19.79 -7.52 -1.36
N SER A 85 19.12 -6.60 -0.65
CA SER A 85 19.56 -6.18 0.68
C SER A 85 19.40 -7.30 1.71
N HIS A 86 20.11 -7.18 2.83
CA HIS A 86 20.07 -8.13 3.96
C HIS A 86 20.42 -9.57 3.57
N GLY A 87 21.23 -9.75 2.52
CA GLY A 87 21.64 -11.07 2.06
C GLY A 87 20.50 -11.91 1.45
N MET A 88 19.36 -11.28 1.15
CA MET A 88 18.20 -11.95 0.56
C MET A 88 17.92 -11.37 -0.82
N LEU A 89 17.32 -12.18 -1.69
CA LEU A 89 16.83 -11.72 -2.97
C LEU A 89 15.31 -11.65 -2.89
N ARG A 90 14.77 -10.44 -2.91
CA ARG A 90 13.33 -10.20 -2.78
C ARG A 90 12.86 -9.28 -3.89
N THR A 91 11.54 -9.18 -4.05
CA THR A 91 10.92 -8.21 -4.96
C THR A 91 10.38 -7.06 -4.13
N GLU A 92 10.98 -5.89 -4.28
CA GLU A 92 10.51 -4.67 -3.64
C GLU A 92 9.32 -4.12 -4.42
N VAL A 93 8.34 -3.58 -3.69
CA VAL A 93 7.16 -2.90 -4.26
C VAL A 93 7.25 -1.41 -3.93
N ARG A 94 7.15 -0.58 -4.96
CA ARG A 94 7.17 0.88 -4.82
C ARG A 94 5.99 1.49 -5.57
N SER A 95 5.56 2.67 -5.15
CA SER A 95 4.56 3.41 -5.91
C SER A 95 5.19 3.98 -7.18
N ALA A 96 4.45 3.93 -8.30
CA ALA A 96 5.00 4.31 -9.61
C ALA A 96 5.27 5.80 -9.70
N HIS A 97 4.41 6.64 -9.14
CA HIS A 97 4.48 8.08 -9.28
C HIS A 97 5.03 8.78 -8.04
N GLY A 98 4.70 8.28 -6.86
CA GLY A 98 5.21 8.82 -5.61
C GLY A 98 6.61 8.34 -5.26
N ASP A 99 7.05 7.27 -5.90
CA ASP A 99 8.34 6.63 -5.64
C ASP A 99 8.58 6.36 -4.16
N SER A 100 7.53 5.92 -3.47
CA SER A 100 7.62 5.51 -2.07
C SER A 100 7.94 4.03 -1.98
N HIS A 101 8.85 3.67 -1.07
CA HIS A 101 9.01 2.27 -0.70
C HIS A 101 7.75 1.81 0.02
N LEU A 102 7.11 0.77 -0.48
CA LEU A 102 5.88 0.24 0.10
C LEU A 102 6.14 -1.03 0.91
N GLY A 103 6.89 -1.94 0.38
CA GLY A 103 7.17 -3.24 0.98
C GLY A 103 7.72 -4.21 -0.02
N HIS A 104 7.29 -5.47 0.08
CA HIS A 104 7.81 -6.56 -0.77
C HIS A 104 6.69 -7.47 -1.24
N LEU A 105 6.91 -8.12 -2.37
CA LEU A 105 5.99 -9.09 -2.97
C LEU A 105 6.56 -10.49 -2.80
N PHE A 106 5.73 -11.40 -2.29
CA PHE A 106 6.10 -12.79 -2.05
C PHE A 106 5.17 -13.74 -2.81
N PRO A 107 5.65 -14.93 -3.21
CA PRO A 107 4.83 -15.91 -3.94
C PRO A 107 4.05 -16.87 -3.05
N ASP A 108 3.98 -16.63 -1.75
CA ASP A 108 3.36 -17.51 -0.77
C ASP A 108 1.98 -17.01 -0.32
N GLY A 109 1.27 -16.32 -1.18
CA GLY A 109 -0.10 -15.88 -0.91
C GLY A 109 -1.14 -16.96 -1.16
N PRO A 110 -2.42 -16.64 -0.90
CA PRO A 110 -3.52 -17.60 -1.09
C PRO A 110 -3.64 -18.03 -2.55
N ARG A 111 -3.60 -19.33 -2.79
CA ARG A 111 -3.70 -19.88 -4.16
C ARG A 111 -5.02 -19.49 -4.83
N SER A 112 -6.11 -19.48 -4.07
CA SER A 112 -7.43 -19.12 -4.59
C SER A 112 -7.50 -17.68 -5.09
N ALA A 113 -6.56 -16.84 -4.66
CA ALA A 113 -6.51 -15.43 -5.04
C ALA A 113 -5.29 -15.11 -5.92
N GLY A 114 -4.66 -16.10 -6.53
CA GLY A 114 -3.54 -15.90 -7.46
C GLY A 114 -2.17 -16.21 -6.91
N GLY A 115 -2.04 -16.54 -5.62
CA GLY A 115 -0.80 -17.00 -5.02
C GLY A 115 0.20 -15.91 -4.62
N LEU A 116 -0.17 -14.62 -4.74
CA LEU A 116 0.72 -13.52 -4.41
C LEU A 116 0.39 -12.92 -3.05
N ARG A 117 1.43 -12.44 -2.36
CA ARG A 117 1.30 -11.72 -1.11
C ARG A 117 2.09 -10.42 -1.17
N TYR A 118 1.37 -9.30 -1.25
CA TYR A 118 1.95 -7.97 -1.12
C TYR A 118 2.01 -7.65 0.37
N CYS A 119 3.21 -7.63 0.93
CA CYS A 119 3.46 -7.32 2.33
C CYS A 119 3.90 -5.86 2.42
N ILE A 120 3.03 -5.01 2.96
CA ILE A 120 3.14 -3.55 2.80
C ILE A 120 3.23 -2.88 4.17
N ASN A 121 4.04 -1.83 4.27
CA ASN A 121 4.16 -1.04 5.49
C ASN A 121 2.99 -0.07 5.63
N SER A 122 2.36 -0.03 6.80
CA SER A 122 1.28 0.93 7.07
C SER A 122 1.75 2.37 6.92
N ALA A 123 3.00 2.65 7.29
CA ALA A 123 3.53 4.01 7.26
C ALA A 123 3.64 4.59 5.85
N SER A 124 3.62 3.75 4.81
CA SER A 124 3.61 4.21 3.42
C SER A 124 2.19 4.45 2.88
N LEU A 125 1.17 4.15 3.66
CA LEU A 125 -0.23 4.13 3.23
C LEU A 125 -1.05 5.17 3.99
N ARG A 126 -2.08 5.68 3.31
CA ARG A 126 -3.18 6.42 3.94
C ARG A 126 -4.48 5.68 3.61
N PHE A 127 -5.25 5.34 4.63
CA PHE A 127 -6.50 4.63 4.45
C PHE A 127 -7.63 5.62 4.22
N ILE A 128 -8.49 5.32 3.23
CA ILE A 128 -9.68 6.12 2.94
C ILE A 128 -10.88 5.18 3.03
N HIS A 129 -11.72 5.43 4.03
CA HIS A 129 -12.92 4.62 4.25
C HIS A 129 -13.85 4.71 3.03
N ARG A 130 -14.54 3.62 2.74
CA ARG A 130 -15.51 3.54 1.64
C ARG A 130 -16.46 4.73 1.60
N ASP A 131 -16.95 5.16 2.75
CA ASP A 131 -17.91 6.24 2.85
C ASP A 131 -17.31 7.62 2.53
N ASP A 132 -16.00 7.73 2.50
CA ASP A 132 -15.28 8.97 2.24
C ASP A 132 -14.68 9.06 0.84
N LEU A 133 -14.81 7.99 0.03
CA LEU A 133 -14.16 7.92 -1.27
C LEU A 133 -14.52 9.09 -2.18
N GLU A 134 -15.81 9.37 -2.30
CA GLU A 134 -16.26 10.44 -3.18
C GLU A 134 -15.77 11.82 -2.71
N ARG A 135 -15.86 12.07 -1.41
CA ARG A 135 -15.41 13.33 -0.82
C ARG A 135 -13.91 13.56 -1.01
N GLU A 136 -13.12 12.47 -0.94
CA GLU A 136 -11.67 12.54 -1.06
C GLU A 136 -11.18 12.48 -2.51
N GLY A 137 -12.07 12.38 -3.49
CA GLY A 137 -11.70 12.36 -4.89
C GLY A 137 -11.46 10.97 -5.47
N TYR A 138 -11.88 9.91 -4.77
CA TYR A 138 -11.68 8.53 -5.19
C TYR A 138 -13.00 7.81 -5.50
N GLY A 139 -14.05 8.56 -5.87
CA GLY A 139 -15.37 7.99 -6.12
C GLY A 139 -15.39 6.90 -7.19
N ALA A 140 -14.43 6.93 -8.13
CA ALA A 140 -14.32 5.89 -9.16
C ALA A 140 -14.10 4.49 -8.58
N TYR A 141 -13.64 4.37 -7.34
CA TYR A 141 -13.35 3.09 -6.70
C TYR A 141 -14.49 2.57 -5.84
N ALA A 142 -15.58 3.31 -5.73
CA ALA A 142 -16.71 2.91 -4.90
C ALA A 142 -17.31 1.58 -5.33
N GLY A 143 -17.24 1.26 -6.62
CA GLY A 143 -17.75 0.00 -7.16
C GLY A 143 -17.05 -1.26 -6.66
N LEU A 144 -15.87 -1.12 -6.06
CA LEU A 144 -15.14 -2.25 -5.49
C LEU A 144 -15.87 -2.87 -4.29
N PHE A 145 -16.76 -2.13 -3.66
CA PHE A 145 -17.44 -2.55 -2.42
C PHE A 145 -18.88 -2.99 -2.66
N GLY A 146 -19.24 -3.25 -3.91
CA GLY A 146 -20.56 -3.69 -4.26
C GLY A 146 -21.54 -2.54 -4.44
N ALA A 147 -22.71 -2.88 -4.96
CA ALA A 147 -23.80 -1.93 -5.19
C ALA A 147 -24.62 -1.78 -3.92
N THR A 148 -24.56 -0.63 -3.29
CA THR A 148 -25.42 -0.31 -2.15
C THR A 148 -25.97 1.07 -2.30
#